data_d9f984dbee93e456ff52d1321bdf4b25
#
_entry.id   d9f984dbee93e456ff52d1321bdf4b25
#
_cell.length_a   1.000
_cell.length_b   1.000
_cell.length_c   1.000
_cell.angle_alpha   90.00
_cell.angle_beta   90.00
_cell.angle_gamma   90.00
#
_symmetry.space_group_name_H-M   'P 1'
#
loop_
_entity.id
_entity.type
_entity.pdbx_description
1 polymer ?
#
loop_
_entity_poly.entity_id
_entity_poly.type
_entity_poly.pdbx_seq_one_letter_code
_entity_poly.pdbx_strand_id
1 'polypeptide(L)'
;MKKTILAPLGLAILLASGMAAAKDDNDHGRHRGPGPHGPHRELFQALQQSKISAAQAVAIAEKESGARADNIELEMKRGRPVYDIDLRDDKQEHEFRIDATNGEIIKRESEYEKNMPRYATVTLSQAIETAEKEVGAKVIDAELEGRRQGLVYEVKLLAADGGRYFAEISADDGKVLRNNEKKRPHMGKMPPPEAKEGQTPPPPPAAQ
;
A
#
# COMPACT_ATOMS: atom_id res chain seq x y z
N MET A 1 28.43 5.50 -45.45
CA MET A 1 29.42 6.52 -45.06
C MET A 1 28.66 7.71 -44.47
N LYS A 2 28.97 8.03 -43.28
CA LYS A 2 28.98 9.24 -42.44
C LYS A 2 28.48 8.94 -41.04
N LYS A 3 29.44 8.70 -40.17
CA LYS A 3 29.33 8.66 -38.70
C LYS A 3 29.22 10.11 -38.22
N THR A 4 28.23 10.42 -37.38
CA THR A 4 28.22 11.66 -36.61
C THR A 4 28.25 11.30 -35.13
N ILE A 5 29.40 11.59 -34.51
CA ILE A 5 29.68 11.49 -33.08
C ILE A 5 29.23 12.83 -32.50
N LEU A 6 28.40 12.83 -31.47
CA LEU A 6 28.16 14.01 -30.65
C LEU A 6 28.67 13.78 -29.24
N ALA A 7 29.54 14.70 -28.82
CA ALA A 7 30.28 14.68 -27.57
C ALA A 7 29.44 15.17 -26.36
N PRO A 8 29.88 14.85 -25.12
CA PRO A 8 29.15 15.22 -23.91
C PRO A 8 29.45 16.65 -23.49
N LEU A 9 28.42 17.37 -23.07
CA LEU A 9 28.53 18.71 -22.49
C LEU A 9 28.70 18.63 -20.97
N GLY A 10 29.70 19.35 -20.50
CA GLY A 10 30.26 19.28 -19.17
C GLY A 10 29.40 19.86 -18.06
N LEU A 11 29.63 19.27 -16.92
CA LEU A 11 29.19 19.61 -15.59
C LEU A 11 29.96 20.83 -15.06
N ALA A 12 29.26 21.89 -14.69
CA ALA A 12 29.83 23.02 -13.94
C ALA A 12 29.36 22.97 -12.48
N ILE A 13 30.29 22.65 -11.58
CA ILE A 13 30.11 22.70 -10.13
C ILE A 13 30.40 24.14 -9.68
N LEU A 14 29.44 24.79 -9.05
CA LEU A 14 29.65 26.04 -8.33
C LEU A 14 29.56 25.75 -6.81
N LEU A 15 30.73 25.76 -6.16
CA LEU A 15 30.88 25.79 -4.72
C LEU A 15 30.69 27.25 -4.24
N ALA A 16 29.68 27.49 -3.43
CA ALA A 16 29.58 28.70 -2.63
C ALA A 16 29.57 28.34 -1.14
N SER A 17 30.70 28.61 -0.50
CA SER A 17 30.87 28.57 0.94
C SER A 17 30.20 29.77 1.57
N GLY A 18 29.28 29.56 2.51
CA GLY A 18 28.69 30.58 3.35
C GLY A 18 28.57 30.07 4.78
N MET A 19 29.52 30.45 5.65
CA MET A 19 29.41 30.35 7.12
C MET A 19 28.45 31.42 7.59
N ALA A 20 27.45 31.06 8.40
CA ALA A 20 26.85 31.98 9.40
C ALA A 20 26.09 31.24 10.49
N ALA A 21 26.61 31.39 11.71
CA ALA A 21 25.94 31.60 13.00
C ALA A 21 24.94 30.56 13.48
N ALA A 22 25.38 29.87 14.54
CA ALA A 22 24.55 29.19 15.51
C ALA A 22 23.53 30.16 16.14
N LYS A 23 22.26 29.77 16.14
CA LYS A 23 21.25 30.28 17.03
C LYS A 23 20.59 29.09 17.72
N ASP A 24 20.88 28.90 18.97
CA ASP A 24 20.15 28.06 19.91
C ASP A 24 18.71 28.59 19.99
N ASP A 25 17.78 27.87 19.37
CA ASP A 25 16.37 27.98 19.72
C ASP A 25 15.92 26.57 20.11
N ASN A 26 15.83 26.38 21.40
CA ASN A 26 15.25 25.22 22.08
C ASN A 26 13.74 25.22 21.82
N ASP A 27 13.35 24.86 20.57
CA ASP A 27 11.97 24.59 20.23
C ASP A 27 11.66 23.12 20.57
N HIS A 28 10.97 22.98 21.70
CA HIS A 28 10.34 21.72 22.06
C HIS A 28 9.35 21.34 20.93
N GLY A 29 9.85 20.64 19.91
CA GLY A 29 9.08 20.11 18.82
C GLY A 29 7.92 19.29 19.34
N ARG A 30 6.76 19.93 19.41
CA ARG A 30 5.47 19.23 19.49
C ARG A 30 5.42 18.31 18.29
N HIS A 31 5.67 17.02 18.51
CA HIS A 31 5.34 15.99 17.55
C HIS A 31 3.85 16.16 17.23
N ARG A 32 3.56 16.86 16.15
CA ARG A 32 2.24 16.78 15.52
C ARG A 32 2.10 15.33 15.14
N GLY A 33 1.26 14.59 15.85
CA GLY A 33 0.83 13.29 15.44
C GLY A 33 0.33 13.34 13.99
N PRO A 34 0.31 12.23 13.26
CA PRO A 34 -0.17 12.20 11.89
C PRO A 34 -1.51 12.90 11.82
N GLY A 35 -1.57 13.96 11.01
CA GLY A 35 -2.79 14.74 10.83
C GLY A 35 -3.95 13.85 10.33
N PRO A 36 -5.20 14.37 10.25
CA PRO A 36 -6.38 13.59 9.86
C PRO A 36 -6.30 12.99 8.45
N HIS A 37 -5.18 13.16 7.73
CA HIS A 37 -4.88 12.63 6.40
C HIS A 37 -3.73 11.61 6.44
N GLY A 38 -3.66 10.75 7.46
CA GLY A 38 -2.63 9.70 7.54
C GLY A 38 -2.82 8.62 6.47
N PRO A 39 -1.76 7.85 6.14
CA PRO A 39 -1.76 6.82 5.08
C PRO A 39 -2.88 5.78 5.21
N HIS A 40 -3.39 5.58 6.42
CA HIS A 40 -4.53 4.69 6.68
C HIS A 40 -5.86 5.18 6.09
N ARG A 41 -6.08 6.49 6.04
CA ARG A 41 -7.32 7.04 5.46
C ARG A 41 -7.30 6.94 3.96
N GLU A 42 -6.16 7.19 3.34
CA GLU A 42 -6.00 7.09 1.88
C GLU A 42 -6.19 5.66 1.40
N LEU A 43 -5.61 4.69 2.08
CA LEU A 43 -5.75 3.28 1.75
C LEU A 43 -7.20 2.79 1.90
N PHE A 44 -7.89 3.22 2.97
CA PHE A 44 -9.31 2.93 3.16
C PHE A 44 -10.17 3.56 2.06
N GLN A 45 -9.87 4.79 1.67
CA GLN A 45 -10.54 5.45 0.55
C GLN A 45 -10.24 4.75 -0.78
N ALA A 46 -9.00 4.32 -1.01
CA ALA A 46 -8.63 3.55 -2.20
C ALA A 46 -9.46 2.28 -2.28
N LEU A 47 -9.56 1.51 -1.20
CA LEU A 47 -10.34 0.29 -1.15
C LEU A 47 -11.84 0.54 -1.41
N GLN A 48 -12.40 1.61 -0.82
CA GLN A 48 -13.81 1.97 -1.02
C GLN A 48 -14.15 2.39 -2.45
N GLN A 49 -13.20 2.98 -3.15
CA GLN A 49 -13.36 3.42 -4.54
C GLN A 49 -13.05 2.33 -5.55
N SER A 50 -12.34 1.28 -5.14
CA SER A 50 -12.00 0.15 -6.01
C SER A 50 -13.28 -0.62 -6.40
N LYS A 51 -13.40 -0.94 -7.69
CA LYS A 51 -14.51 -1.71 -8.26
C LYS A 51 -14.05 -3.08 -8.74
N ILE A 52 -12.75 -3.24 -9.00
CA ILE A 52 -12.14 -4.54 -9.26
C ILE A 52 -11.38 -4.99 -8.02
N SER A 53 -11.30 -6.30 -7.81
CA SER A 53 -10.53 -6.89 -6.72
C SER A 53 -9.04 -7.00 -7.07
N ALA A 54 -8.20 -7.20 -6.05
CA ALA A 54 -6.78 -7.47 -6.25
C ALA A 54 -6.54 -8.69 -7.15
N ALA A 55 -7.29 -9.79 -6.95
CA ALA A 55 -7.18 -10.98 -7.80
C ALA A 55 -7.56 -10.69 -9.27
N GLN A 56 -8.56 -9.85 -9.53
CA GLN A 56 -8.92 -9.42 -10.88
C GLN A 56 -7.82 -8.57 -11.53
N ALA A 57 -7.20 -7.66 -10.79
CA ALA A 57 -6.09 -6.86 -11.27
C ALA A 57 -4.88 -7.73 -11.63
N VAL A 58 -4.53 -8.71 -10.78
CA VAL A 58 -3.49 -9.70 -11.07
C VAL A 58 -3.81 -10.46 -12.36
N ALA A 59 -5.03 -10.96 -12.52
CA ALA A 59 -5.43 -11.70 -13.73
C ALA A 59 -5.33 -10.85 -15.01
N ILE A 60 -5.60 -9.54 -14.94
CA ILE A 60 -5.43 -8.63 -16.07
C ILE A 60 -3.94 -8.51 -16.44
N ALA A 61 -3.07 -8.27 -15.45
CA ALA A 61 -1.63 -8.10 -15.67
C ALA A 61 -0.97 -9.39 -16.20
N GLU A 62 -1.29 -10.55 -15.61
CA GLU A 62 -0.78 -11.86 -16.05
C GLU A 62 -1.23 -12.20 -17.48
N LYS A 63 -2.49 -11.91 -17.83
CA LYS A 63 -3.00 -12.11 -19.18
C LYS A 63 -2.28 -11.25 -20.22
N GLU A 64 -1.98 -10.02 -19.87
CA GLU A 64 -1.33 -9.06 -20.77
C GLU A 64 0.16 -9.32 -20.95
N SER A 65 0.86 -9.69 -19.87
CA SER A 65 2.31 -9.94 -19.90
C SER A 65 2.67 -11.38 -20.31
N GLY A 66 1.83 -12.36 -19.96
CA GLY A 66 2.17 -13.77 -19.99
C GLY A 66 3.10 -14.22 -18.86
N ALA A 67 3.47 -13.29 -17.96
CA ALA A 67 4.30 -13.52 -16.78
C ALA A 67 3.46 -13.86 -15.54
N ARG A 68 4.09 -14.27 -14.45
CA ARG A 68 3.43 -14.57 -13.17
C ARG A 68 3.63 -13.43 -12.19
N ALA A 69 2.54 -13.01 -11.56
CA ALA A 69 2.60 -11.99 -10.53
C ALA A 69 3.19 -12.56 -9.23
N ASP A 70 4.07 -11.78 -8.61
CA ASP A 70 4.66 -12.05 -7.30
C ASP A 70 4.41 -10.95 -6.27
N ASN A 71 3.94 -9.79 -6.71
CA ASN A 71 3.57 -8.68 -5.83
C ASN A 71 2.33 -7.93 -6.35
N ILE A 72 1.52 -7.41 -5.42
CA ILE A 72 0.44 -6.45 -5.69
C ILE A 72 0.25 -5.52 -4.48
N GLU A 73 0.13 -4.23 -4.74
CA GLU A 73 -0.18 -3.22 -3.73
C GLU A 73 -1.31 -2.29 -4.21
N LEU A 74 -2.27 -2.01 -3.32
CA LEU A 74 -3.32 -1.00 -3.55
C LEU A 74 -2.86 0.35 -3.03
N GLU A 75 -2.85 1.35 -3.88
CA GLU A 75 -2.46 2.69 -3.52
C GLU A 75 -3.44 3.77 -4.00
N MET A 76 -3.30 4.97 -3.42
CA MET A 76 -3.97 6.17 -3.92
C MET A 76 -2.95 7.05 -4.66
N LYS A 77 -3.02 7.09 -5.97
CA LYS A 77 -2.15 7.93 -6.82
C LYS A 77 -2.94 9.11 -7.41
N ARG A 78 -2.60 10.31 -7.00
CA ARG A 78 -3.26 11.54 -7.49
C ARG A 78 -4.78 11.52 -7.35
N GLY A 79 -5.29 10.96 -6.24
CA GLY A 79 -6.72 10.86 -5.95
C GLY A 79 -7.46 9.73 -6.67
N ARG A 80 -6.76 8.79 -7.30
CA ARG A 80 -7.31 7.59 -7.93
C ARG A 80 -6.76 6.34 -7.26
N PRO A 81 -7.60 5.33 -6.96
CA PRO A 81 -7.12 4.05 -6.49
C PRO A 81 -6.50 3.29 -7.66
N VAL A 82 -5.30 2.74 -7.45
CA VAL A 82 -4.58 1.94 -8.43
C VAL A 82 -3.99 0.71 -7.76
N TYR A 83 -3.84 -0.36 -8.54
CA TYR A 83 -3.01 -1.50 -8.18
C TYR A 83 -1.67 -1.38 -8.90
N ASP A 84 -0.58 -1.39 -8.14
CA ASP A 84 0.77 -1.62 -8.64
C ASP A 84 1.07 -3.12 -8.52
N ILE A 85 1.54 -3.73 -9.61
CA ILE A 85 1.70 -5.18 -9.72
C ILE A 85 3.05 -5.47 -10.35
N ASP A 86 3.86 -6.28 -9.66
CA ASP A 86 5.11 -6.80 -10.21
C ASP A 86 4.91 -8.26 -10.64
N LEU A 87 5.43 -8.57 -11.83
CA LEU A 87 5.34 -9.89 -12.42
C LEU A 87 6.70 -10.29 -12.97
N ARG A 88 6.96 -11.59 -13.01
CA ARG A 88 8.23 -12.13 -13.53
C ARG A 88 8.00 -13.28 -14.49
N ASP A 89 8.82 -13.29 -15.52
CA ASP A 89 9.04 -14.45 -16.36
C ASP A 89 10.52 -14.91 -16.27
N ASP A 90 10.97 -15.78 -17.15
CA ASP A 90 12.33 -16.33 -17.15
C ASP A 90 13.43 -15.29 -17.46
N LYS A 91 13.08 -14.10 -17.91
CA LYS A 91 14.01 -13.11 -18.47
C LYS A 91 13.76 -11.67 -18.01
N GLN A 92 12.53 -11.37 -17.64
CA GLN A 92 12.10 -9.99 -17.41
C GLN A 92 11.27 -9.88 -16.14
N GLU A 93 11.46 -8.75 -15.50
CA GLU A 93 10.53 -8.19 -14.53
C GLU A 93 9.60 -7.20 -15.23
N HIS A 94 8.32 -7.27 -14.93
CA HIS A 94 7.28 -6.41 -15.49
C HIS A 94 6.60 -5.65 -14.36
N GLU A 95 6.46 -4.35 -14.50
CA GLU A 95 5.69 -3.51 -13.61
C GLU A 95 4.42 -3.03 -14.33
N PHE A 96 3.27 -3.29 -13.72
CA PHE A 96 1.98 -2.82 -14.20
C PHE A 96 1.33 -1.91 -13.17
N ARG A 97 0.71 -0.84 -13.67
CA ARG A 97 -0.22 -0.05 -12.88
C ARG A 97 -1.61 -0.13 -13.50
N ILE A 98 -2.59 -0.56 -12.71
CA ILE A 98 -3.97 -0.78 -13.15
C ILE A 98 -4.91 0.11 -12.35
N ASP A 99 -5.81 0.83 -13.04
CA ASP A 99 -6.87 1.61 -12.41
C ASP A 99 -7.84 0.66 -11.68
N ALA A 100 -7.92 0.79 -10.36
CA ALA A 100 -8.76 -0.09 -9.54
C ALA A 100 -10.28 0.16 -9.72
N THR A 101 -10.66 1.22 -10.44
CA THR A 101 -12.07 1.53 -10.70
C THR A 101 -12.62 0.86 -11.95
N ASN A 102 -11.77 0.54 -12.93
CA ASN A 102 -12.22 0.03 -14.24
C ASN A 102 -11.35 -1.07 -14.84
N GLY A 103 -10.17 -1.35 -14.26
CA GLY A 103 -9.25 -2.36 -14.76
C GLY A 103 -8.38 -1.91 -15.94
N GLU A 104 -8.34 -0.62 -16.25
CA GLU A 104 -7.50 -0.07 -17.31
C GLU A 104 -6.02 -0.11 -16.93
N ILE A 105 -5.15 -0.54 -17.83
CA ILE A 105 -3.70 -0.52 -17.65
C ILE A 105 -3.20 0.90 -17.89
N ILE A 106 -2.75 1.57 -16.82
CA ILE A 106 -2.25 2.95 -16.85
C ILE A 106 -0.76 2.99 -17.19
N LYS A 107 0.01 2.01 -16.71
CA LYS A 107 1.45 1.92 -16.88
C LYS A 107 1.85 0.49 -17.15
N ARG A 108 2.84 0.31 -18.02
CA ARG A 108 3.52 -0.96 -18.27
C ARG A 108 4.99 -0.68 -18.52
N GLU A 109 5.84 -1.28 -17.73
CA GLU A 109 7.29 -1.25 -17.90
C GLU A 109 7.83 -2.67 -17.84
N SER A 110 8.99 -2.92 -18.46
CA SER A 110 9.64 -4.22 -18.43
C SER A 110 11.14 -4.02 -18.44
N GLU A 111 11.83 -4.69 -17.53
CA GLU A 111 13.28 -4.64 -17.41
C GLU A 111 13.87 -6.06 -17.46
N TYR A 112 15.09 -6.17 -18.03
CA TYR A 112 15.78 -7.45 -18.05
C TYR A 112 16.39 -7.74 -16.68
N GLU A 113 16.04 -8.87 -16.08
CA GLU A 113 16.62 -9.33 -14.83
C GLU A 113 17.45 -10.61 -15.01
N LYS A 114 18.63 -10.62 -14.37
CA LYS A 114 19.55 -11.78 -14.41
C LYS A 114 19.14 -12.91 -13.48
N ASN A 115 18.38 -12.63 -12.46
CA ASN A 115 18.04 -13.59 -11.43
C ASN A 115 16.78 -14.36 -11.83
N MET A 116 16.89 -15.69 -11.83
CA MET A 116 15.76 -16.56 -12.11
C MET A 116 14.66 -16.34 -11.08
N PRO A 117 13.41 -16.20 -11.51
CA PRO A 117 12.29 -16.01 -10.60
C PRO A 117 12.11 -17.24 -9.70
N ARG A 118 11.58 -16.98 -8.50
CA ARG A 118 11.13 -18.04 -7.61
C ARG A 118 9.72 -18.44 -8.03
N TYR A 119 9.55 -19.66 -8.52
CA TYR A 119 8.23 -20.15 -8.91
C TYR A 119 7.50 -20.74 -7.71
N ALA A 120 6.34 -20.17 -7.41
CA ALA A 120 5.37 -20.74 -6.49
C ALA A 120 4.45 -21.71 -7.26
N THR A 121 4.02 -22.79 -6.64
CA THR A 121 3.00 -23.70 -7.20
C THR A 121 1.63 -23.04 -7.21
N VAL A 122 1.31 -22.37 -6.10
CA VAL A 122 0.08 -21.57 -5.93
C VAL A 122 0.31 -20.19 -6.56
N THR A 123 -0.66 -19.67 -7.29
CA THR A 123 -0.59 -18.32 -7.87
C THR A 123 -0.89 -17.24 -6.84
N LEU A 124 -0.44 -16.01 -7.09
CA LEU A 124 -0.78 -14.87 -6.24
C LEU A 124 -2.30 -14.66 -6.15
N SER A 125 -3.05 -14.80 -7.25
CA SER A 125 -4.51 -14.74 -7.24
C SER A 125 -5.14 -15.78 -6.30
N GLN A 126 -4.66 -17.03 -6.32
CA GLN A 126 -5.16 -18.08 -5.43
C GLN A 126 -4.85 -17.79 -3.96
N ALA A 127 -3.67 -17.24 -3.67
CA ALA A 127 -3.29 -16.83 -2.31
C ALA A 127 -4.18 -15.69 -1.81
N ILE A 128 -4.45 -14.69 -2.65
CA ILE A 128 -5.37 -13.58 -2.38
C ILE A 128 -6.77 -14.10 -2.03
N GLU A 129 -7.34 -14.95 -2.88
CA GLU A 129 -8.67 -15.52 -2.67
C GLU A 129 -8.74 -16.36 -1.38
N THR A 130 -7.69 -17.12 -1.10
CA THR A 130 -7.59 -17.91 0.15
C THR A 130 -7.58 -16.99 1.36
N ALA A 131 -6.75 -15.94 1.35
CA ALA A 131 -6.65 -15.00 2.45
C ALA A 131 -7.95 -14.21 2.67
N GLU A 132 -8.59 -13.71 1.60
CA GLU A 132 -9.86 -13.01 1.67
C GLU A 132 -10.97 -13.89 2.26
N LYS A 133 -11.04 -15.14 1.84
CA LYS A 133 -12.02 -16.13 2.34
C LYS A 133 -11.81 -16.45 3.81
N GLU A 134 -10.56 -16.65 4.21
CA GLU A 134 -10.22 -17.01 5.60
C GLU A 134 -10.47 -15.86 6.57
N VAL A 135 -10.11 -14.64 6.18
CA VAL A 135 -10.13 -13.48 7.07
C VAL A 135 -11.45 -12.70 6.98
N GLY A 136 -12.14 -12.75 5.86
CA GLY A 136 -13.35 -11.95 5.61
C GLY A 136 -13.07 -10.46 5.39
N ALA A 137 -11.86 -10.12 4.92
CA ALA A 137 -11.42 -8.75 4.63
C ALA A 137 -10.84 -8.67 3.22
N LYS A 138 -10.62 -7.46 2.70
CA LYS A 138 -10.10 -7.25 1.35
C LYS A 138 -8.59 -7.09 1.35
N VAL A 139 -7.93 -7.72 0.39
CA VAL A 139 -6.48 -7.59 0.20
C VAL A 139 -6.14 -6.19 -0.29
N ILE A 140 -5.12 -5.63 0.35
CA ILE A 140 -4.53 -4.32 0.03
C ILE A 140 -3.06 -4.43 -0.36
N ASP A 141 -2.44 -5.58 -0.06
CA ASP A 141 -1.03 -5.84 -0.37
C ASP A 141 -0.81 -7.35 -0.26
N ALA A 142 -0.10 -7.92 -1.21
CA ALA A 142 0.30 -9.33 -1.16
C ALA A 142 1.62 -9.53 -1.92
N GLU A 143 2.58 -10.20 -1.29
CA GLU A 143 3.95 -10.37 -1.80
C GLU A 143 4.44 -11.81 -1.59
N LEU A 144 5.18 -12.34 -2.59
CA LEU A 144 5.84 -13.63 -2.52
C LEU A 144 7.19 -13.52 -1.83
N GLU A 145 7.29 -14.09 -0.64
CA GLU A 145 8.45 -14.01 0.22
C GLU A 145 9.18 -15.34 0.40
N GLY A 146 10.50 -15.27 0.43
CA GLY A 146 11.35 -16.42 0.76
C GLY A 146 11.53 -16.60 2.25
N ARG A 147 11.14 -17.75 2.79
CA ARG A 147 11.35 -18.14 4.18
C ARG A 147 12.26 -19.35 4.28
N ARG A 148 12.76 -19.66 5.49
CA ARG A 148 13.60 -20.85 5.70
C ARG A 148 12.92 -22.16 5.29
N GLN A 149 11.61 -22.23 5.38
CA GLN A 149 10.81 -23.41 5.16
C GLN A 149 10.16 -23.46 3.77
N GLY A 150 10.45 -22.52 2.90
CA GLY A 150 9.89 -22.43 1.54
C GLY A 150 9.41 -21.03 1.19
N LEU A 151 8.68 -20.94 0.10
CA LEU A 151 8.04 -19.70 -0.33
C LEU A 151 6.68 -19.52 0.35
N VAL A 152 6.38 -18.29 0.73
CA VAL A 152 5.07 -17.91 1.30
C VAL A 152 4.57 -16.63 0.66
N TYR A 153 3.27 -16.47 0.57
CA TYR A 153 2.65 -15.19 0.31
C TYR A 153 2.35 -14.50 1.63
N GLU A 154 2.90 -13.31 1.83
CA GLU A 154 2.51 -12.40 2.89
C GLU A 154 1.37 -11.51 2.39
N VAL A 155 0.22 -11.58 3.06
CA VAL A 155 -0.99 -10.90 2.62
C VAL A 155 -1.48 -9.94 3.70
N LYS A 156 -1.63 -8.67 3.36
CA LYS A 156 -2.20 -7.63 4.23
C LYS A 156 -3.62 -7.34 3.78
N LEU A 157 -4.55 -7.32 4.73
CA LEU A 157 -5.96 -7.14 4.45
C LEU A 157 -6.54 -6.00 5.29
N LEU A 158 -7.60 -5.39 4.74
CA LEU A 158 -8.33 -4.31 5.37
C LEU A 158 -9.84 -4.63 5.36
N ALA A 159 -10.44 -4.64 6.54
CA ALA A 159 -11.88 -4.84 6.70
C ALA A 159 -12.68 -3.54 6.56
N ALA A 160 -13.97 -3.65 6.34
CA ALA A 160 -14.88 -2.52 6.16
C ALA A 160 -14.96 -1.60 7.39
N ASP A 161 -14.70 -2.12 8.59
CA ASP A 161 -14.62 -1.36 9.85
C ASP A 161 -13.24 -0.70 10.07
N GLY A 162 -12.30 -0.90 9.11
CA GLY A 162 -10.92 -0.43 9.19
C GLY A 162 -10.01 -1.33 10.01
N GLY A 163 -10.43 -2.54 10.40
CA GLY A 163 -9.59 -3.58 10.99
C GLY A 163 -8.54 -4.04 9.99
N ARG A 164 -7.30 -4.23 10.48
CA ARG A 164 -6.16 -4.67 9.66
C ARG A 164 -5.79 -6.09 10.03
N TYR A 165 -5.63 -6.90 9.01
CA TYR A 165 -5.30 -8.30 9.15
C TYR A 165 -4.04 -8.62 8.37
N PHE A 166 -3.45 -9.74 8.73
CA PHE A 166 -2.29 -10.31 8.09
C PHE A 166 -2.49 -11.82 7.97
N ALA A 167 -2.17 -12.36 6.81
CA ALA A 167 -2.16 -13.80 6.60
C ALA A 167 -0.86 -14.22 5.89
N GLU A 168 -0.35 -15.39 6.24
CA GLU A 168 0.72 -16.08 5.50
C GLU A 168 0.11 -17.32 4.85
N ILE A 169 0.28 -17.41 3.53
CA ILE A 169 -0.23 -18.53 2.72
C ILE A 169 0.98 -19.29 2.16
N SER A 170 1.00 -20.60 2.31
CA SER A 170 2.02 -21.45 1.68
C SER A 170 1.96 -21.32 0.17
N ALA A 171 3.07 -20.97 -0.47
CA ALA A 171 3.16 -20.88 -1.92
C ALA A 171 3.26 -22.25 -2.62
N ASP A 172 3.43 -23.34 -1.85
CA ASP A 172 3.50 -24.70 -2.38
C ASP A 172 2.12 -25.35 -2.47
N ASP A 173 1.28 -25.21 -1.41
CA ASP A 173 0.00 -25.93 -1.29
C ASP A 173 -1.21 -25.04 -0.94
N GLY A 174 -1.03 -23.73 -0.81
CA GLY A 174 -2.09 -22.76 -0.55
C GLY A 174 -2.67 -22.78 0.88
N LYS A 175 -2.05 -23.51 1.81
CA LYS A 175 -2.51 -23.54 3.20
C LYS A 175 -2.25 -22.24 3.91
N VAL A 176 -3.19 -21.83 4.75
CA VAL A 176 -3.00 -20.74 5.70
C VAL A 176 -2.05 -21.20 6.80
N LEU A 177 -0.85 -20.63 6.82
CA LEU A 177 0.18 -20.91 7.82
C LEU A 177 -0.03 -20.08 9.07
N ARG A 178 -0.46 -18.84 8.90
CA ARG A 178 -0.75 -17.90 9.97
C ARG A 178 -1.76 -16.86 9.50
N ASN A 179 -2.67 -16.49 10.39
CA ASN A 179 -3.52 -15.31 10.26
C ASN A 179 -3.62 -14.61 11.62
N ASN A 180 -3.63 -13.29 11.62
CA ASN A 180 -3.85 -12.51 12.82
C ASN A 180 -4.40 -11.12 12.49
N GLU A 181 -5.21 -10.59 13.40
CA GLU A 181 -5.57 -9.19 13.42
C GLU A 181 -4.36 -8.38 13.91
N LYS A 182 -3.89 -7.40 13.12
CA LYS A 182 -2.97 -6.40 13.63
C LYS A 182 -3.75 -5.49 14.58
N LYS A 183 -3.69 -5.79 15.88
CA LYS A 183 -4.31 -4.93 16.92
C LYS A 183 -3.87 -3.50 16.68
N ARG A 184 -4.83 -2.60 16.54
CA ARG A 184 -4.56 -1.16 16.58
C ARG A 184 -3.76 -0.89 17.86
N PRO A 185 -2.67 -0.08 17.82
CA PRO A 185 -2.14 0.42 19.07
C PRO A 185 -3.33 1.05 19.80
N HIS A 186 -3.56 0.63 21.03
CA HIS A 186 -4.65 1.10 21.88
C HIS A 186 -4.62 2.63 21.87
N MET A 187 -5.45 3.26 21.05
CA MET A 187 -5.92 4.59 21.35
C MET A 187 -6.75 4.40 22.63
N GLY A 188 -6.15 4.80 23.75
CA GLY A 188 -6.81 4.72 25.04
C GLY A 188 -8.24 5.23 24.86
N LYS A 189 -9.22 4.51 25.40
CA LYS A 189 -10.60 4.98 25.47
C LYS A 189 -10.52 6.44 25.90
N MET A 190 -10.87 7.36 25.02
CA MET A 190 -11.14 8.72 25.45
C MET A 190 -12.17 8.59 26.56
N PRO A 191 -11.88 9.13 27.77
CA PRO A 191 -12.92 9.20 28.77
C PRO A 191 -14.12 9.93 28.15
N PRO A 192 -15.35 9.51 28.44
CA PRO A 192 -16.51 10.22 27.98
C PRO A 192 -16.34 11.70 28.37
N PRO A 193 -16.77 12.65 27.51
CA PRO A 193 -16.69 14.06 27.86
C PRO A 193 -17.38 14.26 29.21
N GLU A 194 -16.63 14.80 30.17
CA GLU A 194 -17.19 15.15 31.48
C GLU A 194 -18.42 16.04 31.22
N ALA A 195 -19.59 15.53 31.60
CA ALA A 195 -20.80 16.33 31.65
C ALA A 195 -20.47 17.51 32.58
N LYS A 196 -20.45 18.72 32.03
CA LYS A 196 -20.34 19.94 32.81
C LYS A 196 -21.61 20.04 33.65
N GLU A 197 -21.59 19.50 34.86
CA GLU A 197 -22.57 19.85 35.89
C GLU A 197 -22.47 21.35 36.14
N GLY A 198 -23.53 22.08 35.93
CA GLY A 198 -23.69 23.46 36.40
C GLY A 198 -23.97 24.50 35.33
N GLN A 199 -24.87 24.30 34.40
CA GLN A 199 -25.57 25.41 33.75
C GLN A 199 -27.08 25.15 33.88
N THR A 200 -27.71 25.71 34.94
CA THR A 200 -29.15 25.89 35.01
C THR A 200 -29.61 26.76 33.83
N PRO A 201 -30.58 26.33 33.07
CA PRO A 201 -31.14 27.16 31.98
C PRO A 201 -31.75 28.45 32.53
N PRO A 202 -31.62 29.58 31.85
CA PRO A 202 -32.25 30.84 32.28
C PRO A 202 -33.79 30.70 32.32
N PRO A 203 -34.46 31.40 33.25
CA PRO A 203 -35.91 31.33 33.35
C PRO A 203 -36.60 31.89 32.09
N PRO A 204 -37.78 31.41 31.73
CA PRO A 204 -38.53 31.89 30.56
C PRO A 204 -38.93 33.35 30.75
N PRO A 205 -39.00 34.15 29.66
CA PRO A 205 -39.44 35.53 29.73
C PRO A 205 -40.92 35.61 30.16
N ALA A 206 -41.22 36.59 31.10
CA ALA A 206 -42.55 36.84 31.56
C ALA A 206 -43.46 37.31 30.40
N ALA A 207 -44.64 36.70 30.28
CA ALA A 207 -45.69 37.13 29.36
C ALA A 207 -46.21 38.51 29.78
N GLN A 208 -46.20 39.45 28.84
CA GLN A 208 -46.96 40.67 28.88
C GLN A 208 -48.10 40.56 27.87
#